data_545aedd58debd6f9c1af4b228d1a79a1
#
_entry.id   545aedd58debd6f9c1af4b228d1a79a1
#
_cell.length_a   1.000
_cell.length_b   1.000
_cell.length_c   1.000
_cell.angle_alpha   90.00
_cell.angle_beta   90.00
_cell.angle_gamma   90.00
#
_symmetry.space_group_name_H-M   'P 1'
#
loop_
_entity.id
_entity.type
_entity.pdbx_description
1 polymer ?
#
loop_
_entity_poly.entity_id
_entity_poly.type
_entity_poly.pdbx_seq_one_letter_code
_entity_poly.pdbx_strand_id
1 'polypeptide(L)'
;KSASIGVAAAGPSGRILVMVETHPGTAWVVPRLVKILAKREVLEVSLHPGSQASVLISDLVAESVEFVPLSTRAMGQACADFITWVNEKKRIAHVGQIELDAAVANAKTRFSSEAELWDRRDRNIDISPLVAASGAAHRWALLEDYDVMDSIG
;
A
#
# COMPACT_ATOMS: atom_id res chain seq x y z
N LYS A 1 -7.77 -13.73 -10.06
CA LYS A 1 -7.51 -12.55 -9.23
C LYS A 1 -6.22 -12.68 -8.46
N SER A 2 -5.55 -11.58 -8.26
CA SER A 2 -4.30 -11.50 -7.50
C SER A 2 -4.48 -10.63 -6.27
N ALA A 3 -3.61 -10.85 -5.30
CA ALA A 3 -3.45 -9.96 -4.16
C ALA A 3 -2.00 -9.47 -4.11
N SER A 4 -1.78 -8.37 -3.43
CA SER A 4 -0.45 -7.77 -3.31
C SER A 4 -0.16 -7.34 -1.88
N ILE A 5 1.07 -7.53 -1.47
CA ILE A 5 1.63 -6.91 -0.27
C ILE A 5 2.53 -5.77 -0.75
N GLY A 6 2.24 -4.55 -0.30
CA GLY A 6 3.10 -3.40 -0.53
C GLY A 6 3.98 -3.14 0.70
N VAL A 7 5.23 -2.81 0.45
CA VAL A 7 6.18 -2.46 1.50
C VAL A 7 6.72 -1.08 1.22
N ALA A 8 6.75 -0.23 2.23
CA ALA A 8 7.40 1.08 2.16
C ALA A 8 8.48 1.16 3.22
N ALA A 9 9.60 1.77 2.86
CA ALA A 9 10.75 1.92 3.73
C ALA A 9 11.52 3.18 3.37
N ALA A 10 12.46 3.56 4.21
CA ALA A 10 13.39 4.64 3.89
C ALA A 10 14.24 4.25 2.67
N GLY A 11 14.22 5.10 1.66
CA GLY A 11 14.97 4.91 0.44
C GLY A 11 16.13 5.88 0.32
N PRO A 12 16.86 5.82 -0.80
CA PRO A 12 17.99 6.72 -1.03
C PRO A 12 17.53 8.17 -1.20
N SER A 13 18.37 9.10 -0.77
CA SER A 13 18.15 10.55 -0.94
C SER A 13 16.82 11.05 -0.35
N GLY A 14 16.37 10.46 0.76
CA GLY A 14 15.14 10.85 1.43
C GLY A 14 13.86 10.40 0.72
N ARG A 15 13.98 9.58 -0.30
CA ARG A 15 12.81 9.03 -1.00
C ARG A 15 12.18 7.89 -0.21
N ILE A 16 10.93 7.59 -0.52
CA ILE A 16 10.23 6.42 0.01
C ILE A 16 10.49 5.26 -0.95
N LEU A 17 11.16 4.23 -0.46
CA LEU A 17 11.35 3.01 -1.25
C LEU A 17 10.10 2.17 -1.16
N VAL A 18 9.55 1.80 -2.31
CA VAL A 18 8.33 1.01 -2.40
C VAL A 18 8.62 -0.28 -3.15
N MET A 19 8.16 -1.39 -2.58
CA MET A 19 8.25 -2.71 -3.20
C MET A 19 6.90 -3.41 -3.07
N VAL A 20 6.61 -4.32 -3.99
CA VAL A 20 5.39 -5.12 -3.93
C VAL A 20 5.70 -6.59 -4.18
N GLU A 21 4.91 -7.45 -3.58
CA GLU A 21 4.87 -8.87 -3.88
C GLU A 21 3.46 -9.22 -4.28
N THR A 22 3.30 -9.84 -5.44
CA THR A 22 1.98 -10.14 -6.02
C THR A 22 1.92 -11.60 -6.44
N HIS A 23 0.85 -12.28 -6.05
CA HIS A 23 0.58 -13.66 -6.46
C HIS A 23 -0.91 -13.86 -6.66
N PRO A 24 -1.32 -14.87 -7.44
CA PRO A 24 -2.73 -15.21 -7.59
C PRO A 24 -3.37 -15.59 -6.26
N GLY A 25 -4.63 -15.23 -6.10
CA GLY A 25 -5.42 -15.52 -4.91
C GLY A 25 -5.05 -14.70 -3.69
N THR A 26 -5.66 -15.02 -2.57
CA THR A 26 -5.47 -14.29 -1.31
C THR A 26 -4.89 -15.16 -0.18
N ALA A 27 -4.94 -16.47 -0.33
CA ALA A 27 -4.56 -17.40 0.74
C ALA A 27 -3.10 -17.29 1.15
N TRP A 28 -2.23 -16.78 0.29
CA TRP A 28 -0.79 -16.63 0.55
C TRP A 28 -0.45 -15.42 1.41
N VAL A 29 -1.36 -14.43 1.49
CA VAL A 29 -1.04 -13.10 2.05
C VAL A 29 -0.72 -13.17 3.54
N VAL A 30 -1.61 -13.73 4.34
CA VAL A 30 -1.42 -13.73 5.81
C VAL A 30 -0.25 -14.61 6.22
N PRO A 31 -0.07 -15.84 5.70
CA PRO A 31 1.14 -16.61 5.99
C PRO A 31 2.44 -15.86 5.61
N ARG A 32 2.42 -15.13 4.50
CA ARG A 32 3.59 -14.36 4.09
C ARG A 32 3.87 -13.19 5.03
N LEU A 33 2.82 -12.48 5.46
CA LEU A 33 2.93 -11.39 6.43
C LEU A 33 3.51 -11.89 7.75
N VAL A 34 3.05 -13.02 8.24
CA VAL A 34 3.57 -13.63 9.48
C VAL A 34 5.08 -13.88 9.35
N LYS A 35 5.54 -14.39 8.21
CA LYS A 35 6.98 -14.59 7.97
C LYS A 35 7.75 -13.27 7.92
N ILE A 36 7.21 -12.26 7.29
CA ILE A 36 7.85 -10.92 7.24
C ILE A 36 7.98 -10.35 8.64
N LEU A 37 6.90 -10.40 9.43
CA LEU A 37 6.88 -9.87 10.79
C LEU A 37 7.87 -10.60 11.71
N ALA A 38 8.12 -11.88 11.46
CA ALA A 38 9.09 -12.66 12.23
C ALA A 38 10.54 -12.31 11.91
N LYS A 39 10.82 -11.78 10.72
CA LYS A 39 12.20 -11.54 10.24
C LYS A 39 12.58 -10.08 10.14
N ARG A 40 11.62 -9.18 10.11
CA ARG A 40 11.85 -7.74 9.87
C ARG A 40 11.19 -6.92 10.95
N GLU A 41 11.80 -5.79 11.27
CA GLU A 41 11.16 -4.77 12.08
C GLU A 41 10.14 -4.03 11.21
N VAL A 42 8.87 -4.29 11.48
CA VAL A 42 7.74 -3.67 10.76
C VAL A 42 7.05 -2.70 11.71
N LEU A 43 6.96 -1.45 11.31
CA LEU A 43 6.34 -0.41 12.13
C LEU A 43 4.82 -0.53 12.16
N GLU A 44 4.22 -0.92 11.05
CA GLU A 44 2.78 -0.95 10.93
C GLU A 44 2.35 -1.84 9.76
N VAL A 45 1.24 -2.52 9.93
CA VAL A 45 0.51 -3.19 8.85
C VAL A 45 -0.78 -2.43 8.65
N SER A 46 -1.13 -2.12 7.41
CA SER A 46 -2.37 -1.42 7.09
C SER A 46 -3.12 -2.10 5.95
N LEU A 47 -4.43 -1.91 5.94
CA LEU A 47 -5.28 -2.34 4.83
C LEU A 47 -6.50 -1.43 4.72
N HIS A 48 -7.10 -1.40 3.53
CA HIS A 48 -8.34 -0.67 3.31
C HIS A 48 -9.51 -1.66 3.37
N PRO A 49 -10.32 -1.65 4.46
CA PRO A 49 -11.42 -2.62 4.60
C PRO A 49 -12.51 -2.49 3.53
N GLY A 50 -12.65 -1.32 2.91
CA GLY A 50 -13.57 -1.13 1.80
C GLY A 50 -13.14 -1.75 0.49
N SER A 51 -11.96 -2.39 0.44
CA SER A 51 -11.44 -3.07 -0.74
C SER A 51 -11.63 -4.57 -0.63
N GLN A 52 -11.15 -5.29 -1.66
CA GLN A 52 -11.13 -6.76 -1.63
C GLN A 52 -10.24 -7.33 -0.52
N ALA A 53 -9.34 -6.53 0.03
CA ALA A 53 -8.49 -6.93 1.14
C ALA A 53 -9.29 -7.21 2.42
N SER A 54 -10.54 -6.78 2.51
CA SER A 54 -11.40 -7.05 3.67
C SER A 54 -11.55 -8.53 3.98
N VAL A 55 -11.43 -9.41 2.98
CA VAL A 55 -11.52 -10.87 3.18
C VAL A 55 -10.38 -11.42 4.04
N LEU A 56 -9.31 -10.65 4.20
CA LEU A 56 -8.14 -11.07 4.99
C LEU A 56 -8.29 -10.77 6.48
N ILE A 57 -9.27 -9.98 6.88
CA ILE A 57 -9.35 -9.48 8.26
C ILE A 57 -9.48 -10.61 9.27
N SER A 58 -10.33 -11.61 9.01
CA SER A 58 -10.51 -12.71 9.95
C SER A 58 -9.22 -13.53 10.14
N ASP A 59 -8.47 -13.73 9.07
CA ASP A 59 -7.20 -14.47 9.13
C ASP A 59 -6.12 -13.66 9.85
N LEU A 60 -6.08 -12.34 9.66
CA LEU A 60 -5.18 -11.46 10.39
C LEU A 60 -5.46 -11.51 11.90
N VAL A 61 -6.72 -11.45 12.28
CA VAL A 61 -7.13 -11.55 13.69
C VAL A 61 -6.75 -12.92 14.25
N ALA A 62 -6.99 -13.99 13.50
CA ALA A 62 -6.66 -15.35 13.95
C ALA A 62 -5.16 -15.54 14.20
N GLU A 63 -4.32 -14.86 13.42
CA GLU A 63 -2.86 -14.91 13.57
C GLU A 63 -2.31 -13.82 14.50
N SER A 64 -3.17 -13.11 15.19
CA SER A 64 -2.80 -12.01 16.10
C SER A 64 -1.97 -10.92 15.41
N VAL A 65 -2.21 -10.66 14.14
CA VAL A 65 -1.57 -9.58 13.40
C VAL A 65 -2.38 -8.30 13.60
N GLU A 66 -1.78 -7.33 14.25
CA GLU A 66 -2.39 -6.01 14.40
C GLU A 66 -2.31 -5.24 13.09
N PHE A 67 -3.36 -4.52 12.75
CA PHE A 67 -3.37 -3.70 11.55
C PHE A 67 -4.16 -2.42 11.76
N VAL A 68 -3.81 -1.39 10.96
CA VAL A 68 -4.50 -0.11 10.93
C VAL A 68 -5.46 -0.11 9.73
N PRO A 69 -6.76 0.03 9.96
CA PRO A 69 -7.69 0.14 8.85
C PRO A 69 -7.60 1.53 8.21
N LEU A 70 -7.50 1.57 6.88
CA LEU A 70 -7.53 2.81 6.12
C LEU A 70 -8.96 3.09 5.66
N SER A 71 -9.48 4.25 6.01
CA SER A 71 -10.79 4.69 5.53
C SER A 71 -10.76 4.96 4.02
N THR A 72 -11.93 5.05 3.40
CA THR A 72 -12.04 5.44 1.99
C THR A 72 -11.39 6.81 1.75
N ARG A 73 -11.56 7.75 2.68
CA ARG A 73 -10.92 9.06 2.61
C ARG A 73 -9.39 8.94 2.67
N ALA A 74 -8.87 8.15 3.61
CA ALA A 74 -7.42 7.93 3.73
C ALA A 74 -6.85 7.28 2.47
N MET A 75 -7.57 6.31 1.90
CA MET A 75 -7.14 5.67 0.66
C MET A 75 -7.17 6.64 -0.52
N GLY A 76 -8.16 7.53 -0.57
CA GLY A 76 -8.20 8.62 -1.57
C GLY A 76 -7.00 9.55 -1.45
N GLN A 77 -6.63 9.92 -0.23
CA GLN A 77 -5.43 10.75 0.00
C GLN A 77 -4.17 9.99 -0.42
N ALA A 78 -4.10 8.70 -0.13
CA ALA A 78 -2.98 7.86 -0.55
C ALA A 78 -2.82 7.84 -2.08
N CYS A 79 -3.92 7.71 -2.82
CA CYS A 79 -3.91 7.75 -4.29
C CYS A 79 -3.41 9.09 -4.81
N ALA A 80 -3.93 10.20 -4.27
CA ALA A 80 -3.55 11.55 -4.68
C ALA A 80 -2.07 11.82 -4.39
N ASP A 81 -1.61 11.48 -3.20
CA ASP A 81 -0.21 11.66 -2.82
C ASP A 81 0.71 10.83 -3.70
N PHE A 82 0.35 9.58 -3.98
CA PHE A 82 1.19 8.70 -4.79
C PHE A 82 1.37 9.28 -6.20
N ILE A 83 0.28 9.74 -6.82
CA ILE A 83 0.34 10.39 -8.14
C ILE A 83 1.29 11.59 -8.11
N THR A 84 1.15 12.46 -7.12
CA THR A 84 1.99 13.65 -6.95
C THR A 84 3.45 13.27 -6.72
N TRP A 85 3.70 12.31 -5.86
CA TRP A 85 5.06 11.90 -5.51
C TRP A 85 5.78 11.21 -6.66
N VAL A 86 5.07 10.47 -7.49
CA VAL A 86 5.68 9.85 -8.67
C VAL A 86 5.93 10.87 -9.77
N ASN A 87 4.94 11.71 -10.08
CA ASN A 87 4.98 12.58 -11.26
C ASN A 87 5.69 13.92 -11.00
N GLU A 88 5.45 14.54 -9.86
CA GLU A 88 5.90 15.92 -9.60
C GLU A 88 7.07 16.00 -8.63
N LYS A 89 6.98 15.30 -7.50
CA LYS A 89 7.95 15.43 -6.42
C LYS A 89 9.12 14.46 -6.52
N LYS A 90 9.04 13.45 -7.38
CA LYS A 90 10.07 12.39 -7.48
C LYS A 90 10.41 11.79 -6.12
N ARG A 91 9.43 11.65 -5.25
CA ARG A 91 9.61 11.18 -3.87
C ARG A 91 9.65 9.67 -3.73
N ILE A 92 9.18 8.96 -4.75
CA ILE A 92 9.08 7.50 -4.74
C ILE A 92 10.28 6.89 -5.46
N ALA A 93 10.92 5.91 -4.82
CA ALA A 93 11.89 5.03 -5.44
C ALA A 93 11.32 3.60 -5.48
N HIS A 94 11.52 2.89 -6.57
CA HIS A 94 11.11 1.49 -6.70
C HIS A 94 12.16 0.71 -7.49
N VAL A 95 12.08 -0.62 -7.38
CA VAL A 95 13.10 -1.49 -7.97
C VAL A 95 12.74 -2.00 -9.38
N GLY A 96 11.84 -1.32 -10.06
CA GLY A 96 11.47 -1.69 -11.44
C GLY A 96 10.72 -3.02 -11.51
N GLN A 97 9.83 -3.28 -10.58
CA GLN A 97 9.04 -4.52 -10.57
C GLN A 97 7.99 -4.49 -11.68
N ILE A 98 7.93 -5.56 -12.46
CA ILE A 98 7.05 -5.66 -13.63
C ILE A 98 5.57 -5.44 -13.25
N GLU A 99 5.12 -6.05 -12.16
CA GLU A 99 3.73 -5.95 -11.70
C GLU A 99 3.35 -4.53 -11.33
N LEU A 100 4.23 -3.82 -10.63
CA LEU A 100 3.99 -2.43 -10.26
C LEU A 100 4.04 -1.52 -11.48
N ASP A 101 5.01 -1.70 -12.35
CA ASP A 101 5.14 -0.91 -13.57
C ASP A 101 3.93 -1.07 -14.48
N ALA A 102 3.43 -2.29 -14.64
CA ALA A 102 2.23 -2.56 -15.44
C ALA A 102 0.99 -1.93 -14.82
N ALA A 103 0.85 -1.99 -13.50
CA ALA A 103 -0.26 -1.36 -12.80
C ALA A 103 -0.25 0.16 -12.96
N VAL A 104 0.92 0.79 -12.82
CA VAL A 104 1.07 2.24 -13.01
C VAL A 104 0.72 2.65 -14.44
N ALA A 105 1.21 1.90 -15.44
CA ALA A 105 0.99 2.23 -16.85
C ALA A 105 -0.50 2.18 -17.25
N ASN A 106 -1.27 1.32 -16.60
CA ASN A 106 -2.67 1.08 -16.97
C ASN A 106 -3.68 1.61 -15.96
N ALA A 107 -3.22 2.24 -14.89
CA ALA A 107 -4.08 2.68 -13.81
C ALA A 107 -5.04 3.79 -14.24
N LYS A 108 -6.25 3.69 -13.73
CA LYS A 108 -7.29 4.72 -13.83
C LYS A 108 -7.84 4.96 -12.45
N THR A 109 -8.39 6.14 -12.24
CA THR A 109 -9.08 6.47 -11.01
C THR A 109 -10.59 6.54 -11.24
N ARG A 110 -11.34 6.42 -10.16
CA ARG A 110 -12.78 6.64 -10.16
C ARG A 110 -13.21 7.32 -8.87
N PHE A 111 -14.27 8.08 -8.93
CA PHE A 111 -14.85 8.62 -7.71
C PHE A 111 -15.70 7.59 -7.00
N SER A 112 -15.51 7.48 -5.70
CA SER A 112 -16.46 6.87 -4.78
C SER A 112 -17.22 8.00 -4.05
N SER A 113 -18.09 7.64 -3.11
CA SER A 113 -18.88 8.66 -2.38
C SER A 113 -18.04 9.69 -1.62
N GLU A 114 -16.77 9.41 -1.32
CA GLU A 114 -15.93 10.25 -0.46
C GLU A 114 -14.60 10.68 -1.11
N ALA A 115 -14.12 9.95 -2.14
CA ALA A 115 -12.77 10.18 -2.66
C ALA A 115 -12.59 9.62 -4.05
N GLU A 116 -11.56 10.10 -4.74
CA GLU A 116 -11.07 9.51 -5.98
C GLU A 116 -10.11 8.38 -5.65
N LEU A 117 -10.42 7.18 -6.14
CA LEU A 117 -9.66 5.96 -5.87
C LEU A 117 -9.17 5.33 -7.17
N TRP A 118 -8.16 4.45 -7.05
CA TRP A 118 -7.76 3.63 -8.19
C TRP A 118 -8.94 2.78 -8.66
N ASP A 119 -9.19 2.79 -10.00
CA ASP A 119 -10.29 2.04 -10.57
C ASP A 119 -9.94 0.55 -10.65
N ARG A 120 -10.72 -0.29 -9.99
CA ARG A 120 -10.54 -1.73 -9.92
C ARG A 120 -11.54 -2.52 -10.77
N ARG A 121 -12.36 -1.82 -11.54
CA ARG A 121 -13.45 -2.46 -12.31
C ARG A 121 -12.96 -3.15 -13.56
N ASP A 122 -11.85 -2.73 -14.14
CA ASP A 122 -11.29 -3.38 -15.33
C ASP A 122 -10.53 -4.64 -14.90
N ARG A 123 -11.09 -5.80 -15.24
CA ARG A 123 -10.53 -7.11 -14.88
C ARG A 123 -9.27 -7.49 -15.64
N ASN A 124 -8.99 -6.79 -16.77
CA ASN A 124 -7.78 -7.02 -17.54
C ASN A 124 -6.56 -6.31 -16.95
N ILE A 125 -6.78 -5.44 -15.97
CA ILE A 125 -5.73 -4.67 -15.32
C ILE A 125 -5.69 -5.07 -13.84
N ASP A 126 -4.53 -5.57 -13.41
CA ASP A 126 -4.30 -5.84 -11.99
C ASP A 126 -3.70 -4.59 -11.35
N ILE A 127 -4.53 -3.85 -10.62
CA ILE A 127 -4.08 -2.66 -9.89
C ILE A 127 -3.75 -2.93 -8.42
N SER A 128 -3.84 -4.19 -7.98
CA SER A 128 -3.54 -4.52 -6.59
C SER A 128 -2.12 -4.10 -6.16
N PRO A 129 -1.08 -4.22 -7.00
CA PRO A 129 0.24 -3.70 -6.65
C PRO A 129 0.22 -2.20 -6.37
N LEU A 130 -0.49 -1.43 -7.19
CA LEU A 130 -0.56 0.02 -7.04
C LEU A 130 -1.34 0.43 -5.78
N VAL A 131 -2.44 -0.25 -5.49
CA VAL A 131 -3.21 -0.02 -4.27
C VAL A 131 -2.36 -0.30 -3.03
N ALA A 132 -1.66 -1.42 -3.01
CA ALA A 132 -0.79 -1.81 -1.91
C ALA A 132 0.37 -0.81 -1.73
N ALA A 133 1.02 -0.42 -2.81
CA ALA A 133 2.12 0.54 -2.79
C ALA A 133 1.66 1.92 -2.31
N SER A 134 0.52 2.40 -2.81
CA SER A 134 -0.03 3.71 -2.42
C SER A 134 -0.35 3.76 -0.94
N GLY A 135 -1.01 2.74 -0.41
CA GLY A 135 -1.34 2.66 1.01
C GLY A 135 -0.10 2.59 1.90
N ALA A 136 0.87 1.77 1.52
CA ALA A 136 2.12 1.64 2.28
C ALA A 136 2.91 2.95 2.29
N ALA A 137 3.06 3.61 1.15
CA ALA A 137 3.77 4.89 1.05
C ALA A 137 3.09 5.98 1.86
N HIS A 138 1.77 6.04 1.81
CA HIS A 138 0.98 6.99 2.58
C HIS A 138 1.22 6.85 4.10
N ARG A 139 1.15 5.62 4.60
CA ARG A 139 1.38 5.35 6.01
C ARG A 139 2.83 5.63 6.43
N TRP A 140 3.79 5.27 5.58
CA TRP A 140 5.20 5.58 5.85
C TRP A 140 5.42 7.09 6.01
N ALA A 141 4.86 7.89 5.12
CA ALA A 141 4.99 9.35 5.18
C ALA A 141 4.39 9.92 6.46
N LEU A 142 3.23 9.41 6.89
CA LEU A 142 2.61 9.86 8.14
C LEU A 142 3.47 9.51 9.36
N LEU A 143 4.08 8.33 9.38
CA LEU A 143 4.95 7.91 10.47
C LEU A 143 6.23 8.74 10.53
N GLU A 144 6.82 9.08 9.38
CA GLU A 144 7.97 9.98 9.30
C GLU A 144 7.63 11.36 9.89
N ASP A 145 6.50 11.93 9.52
CA ASP A 145 6.06 13.24 10.00
C ASP A 145 5.85 13.21 11.53
N TYR A 146 5.34 12.10 12.05
CA TYR A 146 5.16 11.92 13.49
C TYR A 146 6.50 11.93 14.23
N ASP A 147 7.50 11.22 13.73
CA ASP A 147 8.84 11.17 14.32
C ASP A 147 9.48 12.55 14.37
N VAL A 148 9.33 13.35 13.31
CA VAL A 148 9.84 14.72 13.26
C VAL A 148 9.17 15.57 14.32
N MET A 149 7.86 15.47 14.48
CA MET A 149 7.12 16.24 15.50
C MET A 149 7.54 15.83 16.92
N ASP A 150 7.70 14.55 17.17
CA ASP A 150 8.15 14.03 18.46
C ASP A 150 9.55 14.53 18.81
N SER A 151 10.44 14.64 17.84
CA SER A 151 11.81 15.11 18.04
C SER A 151 11.89 16.60 18.32
N ILE A 152 10.90 17.38 17.91
CA ILE A 152 10.82 18.82 18.18
C ILE A 152 10.27 19.09 19.58
N GLY A 153 9.36 18.23 20.00
CA GLY A 153 8.70 18.36 21.31
C GLY A 153 9.55 17.88 22.43
#